data_42baf25d8078a3353ce0663cff11da00
#
_entry.id   42baf25d8078a3353ce0663cff11da00
#
_cell.length_a   1.000
_cell.length_b   1.000
_cell.length_c   1.000
_cell.angle_alpha   90.00
_cell.angle_beta   90.00
_cell.angle_gamma   90.00
#
_symmetry.space_group_name_H-M   'P 1'
#
loop_
_entity.id
_entity.type
_entity.pdbx_description
1 polymer ?
#
loop_
_entity_poly.entity_id
_entity_poly.type
_entity_poly.pdbx_seq_one_letter_code
_entity_poly.pdbx_strand_id
1 'polypeptide(L)'
;MRITIIGLGLIGGSAALAWKQAHAEGRFPGGSLSITAVDTNPATLSLALGRGIADRVTPSIAEGVLDADLVLLAVPVLAMGAVMKEVDRAAPVDAVITDAGSVRGSVITAVRMNARPERIRHYVPLHPIAGAEKAGLEFAAPTLYRGATGVVTPLPESDLEDVALVVDLWRAAGLTVVEMTPEEHDRIYAMVSHVPHMIAFALMDMAVSSPESRTALAAAGGGFRDTTRIAAADARMWADITRANRTAILDGISRFEAALTHLKGLVAADDYEGYRTYFERTAEARREINSSLPPVQAGKSGGDAGKA
;
A
#
# COMPACT_ATOMS: atom_id res chain seq x y z
N MET A 1 22.31 -12.39 -3.74
CA MET A 1 21.75 -11.07 -3.42
C MET A 1 21.39 -10.99 -1.94
N ARG A 2 21.87 -9.99 -1.25
CA ARG A 2 21.62 -9.71 0.17
C ARG A 2 20.60 -8.58 0.23
N ILE A 3 19.41 -8.88 0.69
CA ILE A 3 18.31 -7.92 0.80
C ILE A 3 18.11 -7.55 2.24
N THR A 4 18.08 -6.25 2.55
CA THR A 4 17.66 -5.75 3.86
C THR A 4 16.26 -5.18 3.76
N ILE A 5 15.36 -5.61 4.65
CA ILE A 5 13.99 -5.10 4.75
C ILE A 5 13.86 -4.32 6.06
N ILE A 6 13.55 -3.04 5.96
CA ILE A 6 13.35 -2.14 7.10
C ILE A 6 11.83 -1.93 7.30
N GLY A 7 11.32 -2.44 8.41
CA GLY A 7 9.89 -2.52 8.72
C GLY A 7 9.29 -3.88 8.37
N LEU A 8 8.98 -4.67 9.40
CA LEU A 8 8.43 -6.02 9.29
C LEU A 8 6.95 -6.07 9.67
N GLY A 9 6.16 -5.26 8.99
CA GLY A 9 4.71 -5.39 9.02
C GLY A 9 4.20 -6.43 8.01
N LEU A 10 2.92 -6.34 7.69
CA LEU A 10 2.28 -7.13 6.63
C LEU A 10 3.06 -7.05 5.30
N ILE A 11 3.41 -5.84 4.86
CA ILE A 11 4.04 -5.58 3.55
C ILE A 11 5.48 -6.10 3.51
N GLY A 12 6.36 -5.64 4.41
CA GLY A 12 7.76 -6.08 4.42
C GLY A 12 7.92 -7.58 4.68
N GLY A 13 7.13 -8.15 5.61
CA GLY A 13 7.13 -9.58 5.88
C GLY A 13 6.63 -10.43 4.71
N SER A 14 5.59 -9.97 4.01
CA SER A 14 5.08 -10.66 2.82
C SER A 14 6.06 -10.58 1.64
N ALA A 15 6.79 -9.46 1.48
CA ALA A 15 7.85 -9.35 0.47
C ALA A 15 8.96 -10.36 0.72
N ALA A 16 9.44 -10.46 1.97
CA ALA A 16 10.42 -11.47 2.36
C ALA A 16 9.97 -12.90 2.02
N LEU A 17 8.76 -13.25 2.41
CA LEU A 17 8.18 -14.59 2.15
C LEU A 17 8.00 -14.86 0.65
N ALA A 18 7.51 -13.88 -0.11
CA ALA A 18 7.28 -14.02 -1.54
C ALA A 18 8.61 -14.19 -2.30
N TRP A 19 9.65 -13.42 -1.96
CA TRP A 19 10.98 -13.56 -2.57
C TRP A 19 11.65 -14.87 -2.19
N LYS A 20 11.54 -15.33 -0.93
CA LYS A 20 12.03 -16.68 -0.53
C LYS A 20 11.31 -17.78 -1.29
N GLN A 21 10.00 -17.68 -1.47
CA GLN A 21 9.24 -18.63 -2.27
C GLN A 21 9.68 -18.59 -3.75
N ALA A 22 9.79 -17.40 -4.35
CA ALA A 22 10.28 -17.25 -5.73
C ALA A 22 11.69 -17.83 -5.91
N HIS A 23 12.57 -17.64 -4.92
CA HIS A 23 13.92 -18.21 -4.93
C HIS A 23 13.88 -19.75 -4.90
N ALA A 24 13.08 -20.33 -4.02
CA ALA A 24 12.91 -21.79 -3.93
C ALA A 24 12.33 -22.40 -5.22
N GLU A 25 11.52 -21.64 -5.95
CA GLU A 25 10.90 -22.02 -7.22
C GLU A 25 11.78 -21.67 -8.46
N GLY A 26 12.98 -21.12 -8.28
CA GLY A 26 13.89 -20.72 -9.38
C GLY A 26 13.41 -19.51 -10.19
N ARG A 27 12.50 -18.70 -9.67
CA ARG A 27 11.94 -17.49 -10.33
C ARG A 27 12.53 -16.17 -9.82
N PHE A 28 13.39 -16.24 -8.80
CA PHE A 28 14.01 -15.06 -8.21
C PHE A 28 15.13 -14.52 -9.13
N PRO A 29 15.19 -13.21 -9.42
CA PRO A 29 16.25 -12.62 -10.22
C PRO A 29 17.56 -12.59 -9.41
N GLY A 30 18.48 -13.45 -9.76
CA GLY A 30 19.78 -13.60 -9.10
C GLY A 30 20.01 -15.01 -8.55
N GLY A 31 21.20 -15.26 -8.04
CA GLY A 31 21.61 -16.57 -7.54
C GLY A 31 21.12 -16.83 -6.11
N SER A 32 22.02 -16.72 -5.12
CA SER A 32 21.66 -16.90 -3.71
C SER A 32 20.83 -15.73 -3.18
N LEU A 33 19.95 -16.01 -2.22
CA LEU A 33 19.16 -15.00 -1.50
C LEU A 33 19.46 -15.09 0.00
N SER A 34 19.74 -13.95 0.63
CA SER A 34 19.79 -13.78 2.07
C SER A 34 19.00 -12.55 2.48
N ILE A 35 18.12 -12.66 3.47
CA ILE A 35 17.27 -11.58 3.95
C ILE A 35 17.67 -11.19 5.36
N THR A 36 18.07 -9.93 5.52
CA THR A 36 18.22 -9.26 6.82
C THR A 36 16.95 -8.44 7.09
N ALA A 37 16.39 -8.58 8.28
CA ALA A 37 15.22 -7.82 8.68
C ALA A 37 15.56 -6.83 9.80
N VAL A 38 15.10 -5.60 9.64
CA VAL A 38 15.26 -4.52 10.61
C VAL A 38 13.88 -4.08 11.11
N ASP A 39 13.69 -4.13 12.42
CA ASP A 39 12.47 -3.63 13.07
C ASP A 39 12.79 -3.17 14.51
N THR A 40 12.06 -2.19 14.99
CA THR A 40 12.25 -1.69 16.38
C THR A 40 11.59 -2.57 17.43
N ASN A 41 10.67 -3.47 17.03
CA ASN A 41 9.94 -4.35 17.94
C ASN A 41 10.66 -5.70 18.09
N PRO A 42 11.21 -6.04 19.27
CA PRO A 42 11.90 -7.31 19.49
C PRO A 42 11.03 -8.54 19.27
N ALA A 43 9.71 -8.46 19.54
CA ALA A 43 8.80 -9.57 19.31
C ALA A 43 8.64 -9.85 17.80
N THR A 44 8.57 -8.80 16.98
CA THR A 44 8.54 -8.91 15.52
C THR A 44 9.82 -9.56 15.00
N LEU A 45 11.00 -9.15 15.50
CA LEU A 45 12.29 -9.75 15.13
C LEU A 45 12.37 -11.23 15.50
N SER A 46 11.94 -11.59 16.71
CA SER A 46 11.90 -12.98 17.16
C SER A 46 10.96 -13.83 16.30
N LEU A 47 9.79 -13.30 15.95
CA LEU A 47 8.82 -13.97 15.07
C LEU A 47 9.38 -14.17 13.66
N ALA A 48 10.11 -13.17 13.13
CA ALA A 48 10.72 -13.24 11.81
C ALA A 48 11.75 -14.38 11.70
N LEU A 49 12.61 -14.52 12.70
CA LEU A 49 13.56 -15.64 12.78
C LEU A 49 12.84 -16.98 12.94
N GLY A 50 11.92 -17.07 13.91
CA GLY A 50 11.21 -18.30 14.22
C GLY A 50 10.38 -18.86 13.06
N ARG A 51 9.86 -17.99 12.19
CA ARG A 51 9.11 -18.37 10.99
C ARG A 51 9.99 -18.50 9.73
N GLY A 52 11.30 -18.30 9.83
CA GLY A 52 12.20 -18.33 8.68
C GLY A 52 11.93 -17.21 7.66
N ILE A 53 11.29 -16.10 8.08
CA ILE A 53 11.02 -14.94 7.21
C ILE A 53 12.33 -14.21 6.86
N ALA A 54 13.21 -14.08 7.84
CA ALA A 54 14.54 -13.51 7.68
C ALA A 54 15.64 -14.50 8.13
N ASP A 55 16.82 -14.35 7.56
CA ASP A 55 18.00 -15.15 7.90
C ASP A 55 18.81 -14.48 9.02
N ARG A 56 18.72 -13.14 9.10
CA ARG A 56 19.30 -12.30 10.15
C ARG A 56 18.31 -11.21 10.56
N VAL A 57 18.35 -10.83 11.81
CA VAL A 57 17.52 -9.72 12.34
C VAL A 57 18.35 -8.79 13.21
N THR A 58 18.04 -7.50 13.21
CA THR A 58 18.65 -6.49 14.08
C THR A 58 17.70 -5.32 14.31
N PRO A 59 17.72 -4.64 15.45
CA PRO A 59 17.00 -3.39 15.62
C PRO A 59 17.73 -2.18 15.02
N SER A 60 18.99 -2.34 14.59
CA SER A 60 19.85 -1.28 14.06
C SER A 60 19.79 -1.23 12.55
N ILE A 61 19.33 -0.10 11.99
CA ILE A 61 19.36 0.16 10.55
C ILE A 61 20.80 0.08 10.03
N ALA A 62 21.73 0.75 10.73
CA ALA A 62 23.12 0.81 10.32
C ALA A 62 23.74 -0.59 10.21
N GLU A 63 23.50 -1.48 11.19
CA GLU A 63 23.99 -2.86 11.12
C GLU A 63 23.31 -3.69 10.03
N GLY A 64 22.00 -3.43 9.83
CA GLY A 64 21.21 -4.20 8.88
C GLY A 64 21.60 -3.96 7.42
N VAL A 65 22.08 -2.75 7.10
CA VAL A 65 22.35 -2.35 5.70
C VAL A 65 23.82 -2.39 5.31
N LEU A 66 24.74 -2.73 6.22
CA LEU A 66 26.21 -2.64 6.00
C LEU A 66 26.69 -3.39 4.74
N ASP A 67 26.07 -4.49 4.43
CA ASP A 67 26.45 -5.38 3.33
C ASP A 67 25.30 -5.64 2.36
N ALA A 68 24.25 -4.79 2.38
CA ALA A 68 23.07 -4.95 1.55
C ALA A 68 23.38 -4.66 0.07
N ASP A 69 22.92 -5.52 -0.82
CA ASP A 69 22.86 -5.27 -2.26
C ASP A 69 21.59 -4.49 -2.61
N LEU A 70 20.48 -4.72 -1.83
CA LEU A 70 19.22 -4.01 -1.96
C LEU A 70 18.60 -3.75 -0.58
N VAL A 71 17.99 -2.57 -0.41
CA VAL A 71 17.23 -2.18 0.80
C VAL A 71 15.79 -1.86 0.44
N LEU A 72 14.83 -2.56 1.07
CA LEU A 72 13.41 -2.24 1.00
C LEU A 72 12.98 -1.42 2.21
N LEU A 73 12.46 -0.22 2.00
CA LEU A 73 11.82 0.60 3.03
C LEU A 73 10.32 0.25 3.11
N ALA A 74 9.91 -0.52 4.10
CA ALA A 74 8.52 -0.92 4.34
C ALA A 74 7.97 -0.32 5.65
N VAL A 75 8.34 0.93 5.92
CA VAL A 75 7.94 1.72 7.08
C VAL A 75 6.83 2.72 6.72
N PRO A 76 6.13 3.31 7.72
CA PRO A 76 5.14 4.36 7.46
C PRO A 76 5.70 5.50 6.63
N VAL A 77 4.88 6.06 5.73
CA VAL A 77 5.32 7.05 4.71
C VAL A 77 6.01 8.27 5.32
N LEU A 78 5.57 8.74 6.48
CA LEU A 78 6.20 9.89 7.16
C LEU A 78 7.54 9.54 7.84
N ALA A 79 7.85 8.26 8.06
CA ALA A 79 9.12 7.83 8.62
C ALA A 79 10.21 7.64 7.56
N MET A 80 9.87 7.52 6.28
CA MET A 80 10.79 7.13 5.22
C MET A 80 12.00 8.08 5.07
N GLY A 81 11.81 9.39 5.23
CA GLY A 81 12.91 10.35 5.16
C GLY A 81 13.96 10.13 6.27
N ALA A 82 13.51 9.90 7.50
CA ALA A 82 14.42 9.65 8.63
C ALA A 82 15.16 8.31 8.47
N VAL A 83 14.45 7.28 8.03
CA VAL A 83 15.05 5.95 7.74
C VAL A 83 16.06 6.08 6.59
N MET A 84 15.72 6.80 5.52
CA MET A 84 16.63 7.02 4.39
C MET A 84 17.93 7.69 4.81
N LYS A 85 17.87 8.65 5.74
CA LYS A 85 19.06 9.30 6.28
C LYS A 85 20.03 8.32 6.96
N GLU A 86 19.52 7.33 7.66
CA GLU A 86 20.36 6.29 8.29
C GLU A 86 20.89 5.30 7.24
N VAL A 87 20.05 4.90 6.28
CA VAL A 87 20.45 4.04 5.15
C VAL A 87 21.56 4.69 4.33
N ASP A 88 21.40 5.98 3.98
CA ASP A 88 22.39 6.71 3.19
C ASP A 88 23.78 6.76 3.85
N ARG A 89 23.83 6.78 5.19
CA ARG A 89 25.09 6.81 5.94
C ARG A 89 25.81 5.47 6.00
N ALA A 90 25.06 4.37 6.03
CA ALA A 90 25.59 3.05 6.40
C ALA A 90 25.59 2.03 5.26
N ALA A 91 24.66 2.13 4.30
CA ALA A 91 24.60 1.20 3.19
C ALA A 91 25.74 1.42 2.17
N PRO A 92 26.18 0.38 1.47
CA PRO A 92 27.10 0.50 0.32
C PRO A 92 26.60 1.55 -0.67
N VAL A 93 27.51 2.27 -1.31
CA VAL A 93 27.15 3.41 -2.20
C VAL A 93 26.31 2.99 -3.40
N ASP A 94 26.52 1.78 -3.88
CA ASP A 94 25.86 1.12 -5.01
C ASP A 94 24.67 0.24 -4.62
N ALA A 95 24.32 0.18 -3.32
CA ALA A 95 23.14 -0.55 -2.87
C ALA A 95 21.86 0.06 -3.45
N VAL A 96 21.02 -0.76 -4.07
CA VAL A 96 19.73 -0.35 -4.62
C VAL A 96 18.74 -0.11 -3.48
N ILE A 97 18.08 1.03 -3.47
CA ILE A 97 17.07 1.35 -2.47
C ILE A 97 15.70 1.38 -3.15
N THR A 98 14.74 0.70 -2.56
CA THR A 98 13.31 0.78 -2.98
C THR A 98 12.41 0.95 -1.77
N ASP A 99 11.18 1.31 -1.97
CA ASP A 99 10.21 1.45 -0.89
C ASP A 99 8.86 0.80 -1.26
N ALA A 100 7.98 0.69 -0.28
CA ALA A 100 6.63 0.17 -0.44
C ALA A 100 5.56 1.21 -0.03
N GLY A 101 5.89 2.50 -0.10
CA GLY A 101 5.00 3.57 0.35
C GLY A 101 3.80 3.78 -0.55
N SER A 102 2.70 4.20 0.06
CA SER A 102 1.42 4.43 -0.62
C SER A 102 1.25 5.84 -1.21
N VAL A 103 2.23 6.74 -1.01
CA VAL A 103 2.26 8.10 -1.56
C VAL A 103 3.64 8.35 -2.15
N ARG A 104 3.70 8.95 -3.34
CA ARG A 104 4.98 9.13 -4.06
C ARG A 104 5.62 10.48 -3.84
N GLY A 105 4.91 11.57 -4.13
CA GLY A 105 5.49 12.91 -4.14
C GLY A 105 6.15 13.32 -2.82
N SER A 106 5.45 13.13 -1.70
CA SER A 106 5.99 13.46 -0.38
C SER A 106 7.12 12.53 0.07
N VAL A 107 7.04 11.23 -0.27
CA VAL A 107 8.09 10.25 0.04
C VAL A 107 9.36 10.57 -0.74
N ILE A 108 9.25 10.78 -2.05
CA ILE A 108 10.39 11.15 -2.91
C ILE A 108 11.04 12.44 -2.41
N THR A 109 10.24 13.45 -2.06
CA THR A 109 10.75 14.71 -1.49
C THR A 109 11.50 14.45 -0.18
N ALA A 110 10.94 13.66 0.72
CA ALA A 110 11.57 13.33 2.00
C ALA A 110 12.88 12.53 1.80
N VAL A 111 12.92 11.61 0.83
CA VAL A 111 14.11 10.85 0.47
C VAL A 111 15.19 11.79 -0.07
N ARG A 112 14.86 12.65 -1.04
CA ARG A 112 15.81 13.63 -1.62
C ARG A 112 16.41 14.59 -0.59
N MET A 113 15.63 14.99 0.41
CA MET A 113 16.10 15.87 1.48
C MET A 113 17.06 15.18 2.47
N ASN A 114 17.10 13.85 2.50
CA ASN A 114 17.81 13.06 3.50
C ASN A 114 18.88 12.12 2.92
N ALA A 115 19.05 12.12 1.60
CA ALA A 115 20.06 11.32 0.91
C ALA A 115 20.97 12.18 0.04
N ARG A 116 22.20 11.71 -0.16
CA ARG A 116 23.15 12.33 -1.10
C ARG A 116 22.67 12.17 -2.55
N PRO A 117 23.01 13.09 -3.46
CA PRO A 117 22.62 12.99 -4.88
C PRO A 117 23.00 11.65 -5.53
N GLU A 118 24.18 11.11 -5.20
CA GLU A 118 24.66 9.83 -5.73
C GLU A 118 23.75 8.68 -5.32
N ARG A 119 23.17 8.74 -4.11
CA ARG A 119 22.23 7.75 -3.59
C ARG A 119 20.89 7.79 -4.31
N ILE A 120 20.44 8.96 -4.74
CA ILE A 120 19.15 9.11 -5.44
C ILE A 120 19.15 8.36 -6.78
N ARG A 121 20.30 8.24 -7.43
CA ARG A 121 20.45 7.44 -8.64
C ARG A 121 20.06 5.96 -8.42
N HIS A 122 20.37 5.42 -7.25
CA HIS A 122 20.07 4.04 -6.85
C HIS A 122 18.75 3.90 -6.08
N TYR A 123 17.90 4.93 -6.10
CA TYR A 123 16.58 4.90 -5.49
C TYR A 123 15.48 4.69 -6.52
N VAL A 124 14.75 3.59 -6.40
CA VAL A 124 13.64 3.21 -7.28
C VAL A 124 12.36 3.11 -6.46
N PRO A 125 11.52 4.15 -6.46
CA PRO A 125 10.26 4.16 -5.71
C PRO A 125 9.26 3.17 -6.32
N LEU A 126 8.59 2.36 -5.47
CA LEU A 126 7.53 1.46 -5.90
C LEU A 126 6.43 1.35 -4.84
N HIS A 127 5.20 1.31 -5.26
CA HIS A 127 4.02 1.08 -4.41
C HIS A 127 3.36 -0.25 -4.78
N PRO A 128 3.47 -1.31 -3.96
CA PRO A 128 2.69 -2.52 -4.13
C PRO A 128 1.23 -2.25 -3.71
N ILE A 129 0.28 -2.41 -4.65
CA ILE A 129 -1.14 -2.19 -4.38
C ILE A 129 -1.72 -3.48 -3.81
N ALA A 130 -1.29 -3.78 -2.61
CA ALA A 130 -1.70 -4.96 -1.88
C ALA A 130 -1.82 -4.62 -0.39
N GLY A 131 -2.80 -5.22 0.26
CA GLY A 131 -3.06 -5.01 1.68
C GLY A 131 -4.10 -5.97 2.20
N ALA A 132 -4.29 -5.98 3.51
CA ALA A 132 -5.33 -6.72 4.18
C ALA A 132 -5.91 -5.86 5.32
N GLU A 133 -7.07 -6.26 5.85
CA GLU A 133 -7.72 -5.56 6.97
C GLU A 133 -6.88 -5.64 8.26
N LYS A 134 -6.04 -6.66 8.37
CA LYS A 134 -5.16 -6.90 9.53
C LYS A 134 -3.74 -6.47 9.20
N ALA A 135 -3.10 -5.77 10.13
CA ALA A 135 -1.70 -5.36 10.06
C ALA A 135 -0.83 -6.28 10.95
N GLY A 136 0.48 -6.26 10.72
CA GLY A 136 1.44 -7.01 11.50
C GLY A 136 2.09 -8.18 10.76
N LEU A 137 3.24 -8.63 11.28
CA LEU A 137 4.03 -9.70 10.68
C LEU A 137 3.32 -11.07 10.74
N GLU A 138 2.47 -11.28 11.75
CA GLU A 138 1.68 -12.50 11.93
C GLU A 138 0.74 -12.78 10.75
N PHE A 139 0.31 -11.74 10.04
CA PHE A 139 -0.56 -11.84 8.86
C PHE A 139 0.20 -11.86 7.54
N ALA A 140 1.53 -11.75 7.58
CA ALA A 140 2.35 -11.80 6.38
C ALA A 140 2.22 -13.16 5.67
N ALA A 141 2.05 -13.11 4.34
CA ALA A 141 1.84 -14.28 3.51
C ALA A 141 2.60 -14.15 2.18
N PRO A 142 3.20 -15.23 1.66
CA PRO A 142 3.92 -15.22 0.39
C PRO A 142 3.03 -14.98 -0.83
N THR A 143 1.72 -15.06 -0.63
CA THR A 143 0.71 -14.91 -1.69
C THR A 143 0.07 -13.52 -1.74
N LEU A 144 0.46 -12.59 -0.85
CA LEU A 144 -0.15 -11.26 -0.74
C LEU A 144 -0.14 -10.50 -2.07
N TYR A 145 0.93 -10.68 -2.84
CA TYR A 145 1.17 -9.91 -4.08
C TYR A 145 0.67 -10.61 -5.34
N ARG A 146 0.20 -11.87 -5.26
CA ARG A 146 -0.23 -12.62 -6.45
C ARG A 146 -1.43 -11.98 -7.13
N GLY A 147 -1.23 -11.57 -8.38
CA GLY A 147 -2.28 -10.91 -9.18
C GLY A 147 -2.59 -9.48 -8.78
N ALA A 148 -1.85 -8.91 -7.83
CA ALA A 148 -1.95 -7.50 -7.49
C ALA A 148 -1.13 -6.63 -8.45
N THR A 149 -1.39 -5.32 -8.43
CA THR A 149 -0.63 -4.34 -9.21
C THR A 149 0.48 -3.75 -8.34
N GLY A 150 1.65 -3.48 -8.94
CA GLY A 150 2.68 -2.62 -8.37
C GLY A 150 2.88 -1.41 -9.26
N VAL A 151 3.05 -0.23 -8.69
CA VAL A 151 3.32 1.00 -9.45
C VAL A 151 4.75 1.43 -9.19
N VAL A 152 5.61 1.30 -10.19
CA VAL A 152 6.97 1.87 -10.15
C VAL A 152 6.90 3.32 -10.65
N THR A 153 7.62 4.22 -9.96
CA THR A 153 7.67 5.64 -10.31
C THR A 153 9.14 6.10 -10.42
N PRO A 154 9.87 5.66 -11.47
CA PRO A 154 11.27 5.99 -11.62
C PRO A 154 11.50 7.50 -11.64
N LEU A 155 12.60 7.95 -11.08
CA LEU A 155 13.03 9.32 -11.14
C LEU A 155 13.83 9.56 -12.42
N PRO A 156 13.92 10.80 -12.92
CA PRO A 156 14.74 11.12 -14.09
C PRO A 156 16.21 10.69 -13.95
N GLU A 157 16.72 10.69 -12.72
CA GLU A 157 18.07 10.28 -12.37
C GLU A 157 18.23 8.81 -12.02
N SER A 158 17.13 8.01 -11.93
CA SER A 158 17.20 6.58 -11.59
C SER A 158 18.03 5.80 -12.61
N ASP A 159 18.89 4.92 -12.12
CA ASP A 159 19.60 3.97 -12.95
C ASP A 159 18.65 2.94 -13.56
N LEU A 160 18.73 2.72 -14.86
CA LEU A 160 17.79 1.83 -15.56
C LEU A 160 17.98 0.36 -15.19
N GLU A 161 19.18 -0.06 -14.83
CA GLU A 161 19.44 -1.42 -14.36
C GLU A 161 18.82 -1.65 -12.98
N ASP A 162 18.88 -0.66 -12.10
CA ASP A 162 18.22 -0.71 -10.80
C ASP A 162 16.70 -0.72 -10.93
N VAL A 163 16.14 0.07 -11.85
CA VAL A 163 14.71 0.03 -12.15
C VAL A 163 14.30 -1.36 -12.63
N ALA A 164 15.04 -1.96 -13.56
CA ALA A 164 14.77 -3.29 -14.05
C ALA A 164 14.86 -4.34 -12.93
N LEU A 165 15.88 -4.26 -12.09
CA LEU A 165 16.04 -5.16 -10.95
C LEU A 165 14.86 -5.10 -9.99
N VAL A 166 14.45 -3.89 -9.58
CA VAL A 166 13.31 -3.71 -8.66
C VAL A 166 12.01 -4.23 -9.28
N VAL A 167 11.77 -3.93 -10.57
CA VAL A 167 10.59 -4.44 -11.29
C VAL A 167 10.58 -5.97 -11.31
N ASP A 168 11.71 -6.61 -11.60
CA ASP A 168 11.80 -8.07 -11.69
C ASP A 168 11.64 -8.73 -10.32
N LEU A 169 12.16 -8.13 -9.24
CA LEU A 169 11.93 -8.59 -7.87
C LEU A 169 10.45 -8.60 -7.50
N TRP A 170 9.75 -7.53 -7.81
CA TRP A 170 8.33 -7.45 -7.50
C TRP A 170 7.47 -8.33 -8.42
N ARG A 171 7.85 -8.51 -9.69
CA ARG A 171 7.24 -9.51 -10.58
C ARG A 171 7.44 -10.93 -10.05
N ALA A 172 8.63 -11.25 -9.55
CA ALA A 172 8.91 -12.54 -8.91
C ALA A 172 8.04 -12.76 -7.66
N ALA A 173 7.71 -11.70 -6.92
CA ALA A 173 6.75 -11.75 -5.81
C ALA A 173 5.29 -11.95 -6.26
N GLY A 174 4.97 -11.73 -7.54
CA GLY A 174 3.65 -11.95 -8.13
C GLY A 174 2.90 -10.70 -8.55
N LEU A 175 3.52 -9.51 -8.50
CA LEU A 175 2.91 -8.26 -8.98
C LEU A 175 2.90 -8.16 -10.51
N THR A 176 1.85 -7.56 -11.04
CA THR A 176 1.89 -6.91 -12.37
C THR A 176 2.38 -5.49 -12.18
N VAL A 177 3.57 -5.18 -12.67
CA VAL A 177 4.18 -3.85 -12.47
C VAL A 177 3.86 -2.94 -13.65
N VAL A 178 3.32 -1.76 -13.32
CA VAL A 178 3.05 -0.66 -14.26
C VAL A 178 3.89 0.56 -13.86
N GLU A 179 4.20 1.41 -14.82
CA GLU A 179 4.96 2.64 -14.61
C GLU A 179 4.05 3.85 -14.67
N MET A 180 4.25 4.81 -13.78
CA MET A 180 3.57 6.11 -13.74
C MET A 180 4.56 7.19 -13.29
N THR A 181 4.25 8.46 -13.55
CA THR A 181 4.92 9.55 -12.83
C THR A 181 4.43 9.63 -11.38
N PRO A 182 5.24 10.18 -10.45
CA PRO A 182 4.81 10.38 -9.07
C PRO A 182 3.51 11.17 -8.92
N GLU A 183 3.33 12.20 -9.76
CA GLU A 183 2.16 13.08 -9.78
C GLU A 183 0.91 12.35 -10.28
N GLU A 184 1.05 11.52 -11.32
CA GLU A 184 -0.05 10.67 -11.81
C GLU A 184 -0.47 9.66 -10.75
N HIS A 185 0.50 8.98 -10.14
CA HIS A 185 0.25 8.05 -9.04
C HIS A 185 -0.58 8.71 -7.94
N ASP A 186 -0.11 9.83 -7.39
CA ASP A 186 -0.74 10.46 -6.23
C ASP A 186 -2.15 10.97 -6.56
N ARG A 187 -2.38 11.48 -7.78
CA ARG A 187 -3.69 11.88 -8.26
C ARG A 187 -4.64 10.69 -8.46
N ILE A 188 -4.15 9.61 -9.08
CA ILE A 188 -4.95 8.40 -9.32
C ILE A 188 -5.32 7.74 -7.99
N TYR A 189 -4.34 7.53 -7.09
CA TYR A 189 -4.61 6.87 -5.82
C TYR A 189 -5.39 7.75 -4.84
N ALA A 190 -5.33 9.07 -4.96
CA ALA A 190 -6.29 9.94 -4.28
C ALA A 190 -7.72 9.59 -4.68
N MET A 191 -7.99 9.43 -5.98
CA MET A 191 -9.34 9.16 -6.51
C MET A 191 -9.84 7.74 -6.19
N VAL A 192 -9.00 6.71 -6.37
CA VAL A 192 -9.44 5.30 -6.30
C VAL A 192 -9.22 4.64 -4.95
N SER A 193 -8.48 5.28 -4.03
CA SER A 193 -8.16 4.75 -2.72
C SER A 193 -8.39 5.75 -1.59
N HIS A 194 -7.71 6.91 -1.61
CA HIS A 194 -7.69 7.78 -0.45
C HIS A 194 -9.04 8.45 -0.20
N VAL A 195 -9.66 9.04 -1.22
CA VAL A 195 -11.00 9.66 -1.12
C VAL A 195 -12.08 8.64 -0.74
N PRO A 196 -12.14 7.43 -1.33
CA PRO A 196 -13.05 6.38 -0.85
C PRO A 196 -12.94 6.09 0.65
N HIS A 197 -11.72 6.05 1.21
CA HIS A 197 -11.56 5.88 2.66
C HIS A 197 -12.07 7.10 3.44
N MET A 198 -11.78 8.34 2.99
CA MET A 198 -12.33 9.54 3.63
C MET A 198 -13.86 9.53 3.65
N ILE A 199 -14.49 9.10 2.55
CA ILE A 199 -15.94 8.97 2.46
C ILE A 199 -16.48 7.90 3.41
N ALA A 200 -15.81 6.75 3.49
CA ALA A 200 -16.18 5.67 4.39
C ALA A 200 -16.09 6.10 5.87
N PHE A 201 -15.01 6.80 6.25
CA PHE A 201 -14.89 7.39 7.59
C PHE A 201 -16.01 8.40 7.88
N ALA A 202 -16.29 9.32 6.94
CA ALA A 202 -17.34 10.33 7.11
C ALA A 202 -18.74 9.70 7.16
N LEU A 203 -19.01 8.68 6.36
CA LEU A 203 -20.27 7.94 6.37
C LEU A 203 -20.47 7.19 7.71
N MET A 204 -19.40 6.60 8.23
CA MET A 204 -19.45 5.94 9.53
C MET A 204 -19.66 6.94 10.66
N ASP A 205 -18.95 8.08 10.64
CA ASP A 205 -19.10 9.17 11.61
C ASP A 205 -20.55 9.71 11.62
N MET A 206 -21.12 9.97 10.45
CA MET A 206 -22.51 10.36 10.31
C MET A 206 -23.47 9.36 10.98
N ALA A 207 -23.24 8.07 10.78
CA ALA A 207 -24.11 7.02 11.33
C ALA A 207 -24.00 6.90 12.85
N VAL A 208 -22.79 7.01 13.42
CA VAL A 208 -22.59 6.89 14.88
C VAL A 208 -22.98 8.15 15.63
N SER A 209 -22.95 9.31 14.98
CA SER A 209 -23.34 10.61 15.57
C SER A 209 -24.85 10.88 15.54
N SER A 210 -25.62 10.02 14.84
CA SER A 210 -27.10 10.14 14.81
C SER A 210 -27.73 9.77 16.15
N PRO A 211 -28.82 10.46 16.58
CA PRO A 211 -29.58 10.04 17.74
C PRO A 211 -30.14 8.62 17.65
N GLU A 212 -30.41 8.14 16.44
CA GLU A 212 -30.90 6.81 16.14
C GLU A 212 -29.79 5.77 15.92
N SER A 213 -28.52 6.10 16.17
CA SER A 213 -27.33 5.32 15.81
C SER A 213 -27.41 3.83 16.19
N ARG A 214 -27.87 3.54 17.44
CA ARG A 214 -28.00 2.15 17.91
C ARG A 214 -28.97 1.34 17.04
N THR A 215 -30.14 1.89 16.74
CA THR A 215 -31.17 1.23 15.93
C THR A 215 -30.75 1.12 14.47
N ALA A 216 -30.19 2.21 13.92
CA ALA A 216 -29.70 2.25 12.54
C ALA A 216 -28.58 1.22 12.30
N LEU A 217 -27.59 1.13 13.19
CA LEU A 217 -26.50 0.17 13.07
C LEU A 217 -26.95 -1.27 13.27
N ALA A 218 -27.93 -1.54 14.16
CA ALA A 218 -28.51 -2.85 14.34
C ALA A 218 -29.29 -3.32 13.09
N ALA A 219 -29.89 -2.39 12.35
CA ALA A 219 -30.63 -2.63 11.12
C ALA A 219 -29.77 -2.56 9.84
N ALA A 220 -28.46 -2.29 9.97
CA ALA A 220 -27.57 -2.09 8.84
C ALA A 220 -27.45 -3.35 7.96
N GLY A 221 -27.84 -3.21 6.68
CA GLY A 221 -27.71 -4.23 5.64
C GLY A 221 -26.33 -4.27 4.99
N GLY A 222 -26.19 -5.17 3.98
CA GLY A 222 -24.93 -5.37 3.24
C GLY A 222 -24.37 -4.09 2.63
N GLY A 223 -25.22 -3.27 2.00
CA GLY A 223 -24.75 -2.03 1.36
C GLY A 223 -24.01 -1.07 2.29
N PHE A 224 -24.53 -0.87 3.52
CA PHE A 224 -23.83 -0.06 4.52
C PHE A 224 -22.52 -0.69 4.97
N ARG A 225 -22.54 -2.01 5.26
CA ARG A 225 -21.36 -2.75 5.72
C ARG A 225 -20.25 -2.74 4.66
N ASP A 226 -20.59 -2.97 3.40
CA ASP A 226 -19.61 -2.99 2.30
C ASP A 226 -19.00 -1.61 2.08
N THR A 227 -19.82 -0.54 2.12
CA THR A 227 -19.36 0.83 1.90
C THR A 227 -18.50 1.34 3.06
N THR A 228 -18.81 0.96 4.31
CA THR A 228 -18.07 1.39 5.50
C THR A 228 -16.98 0.43 5.96
N ARG A 229 -16.83 -0.73 5.34
CA ARG A 229 -15.84 -1.74 5.72
C ARG A 229 -14.43 -1.19 5.87
N ILE A 230 -14.01 -0.35 4.93
CA ILE A 230 -12.68 0.24 4.91
C ILE A 230 -12.47 1.33 5.97
N ALA A 231 -13.51 1.81 6.64
CA ALA A 231 -13.39 2.72 7.80
C ALA A 231 -12.83 2.04 9.07
N ALA A 232 -12.67 0.70 9.07
CA ALA A 232 -12.00 -0.02 10.13
C ALA A 232 -10.46 -0.07 9.99
N ALA A 233 -9.89 0.62 9.00
CA ALA A 233 -8.46 0.65 8.74
C ALA A 233 -7.67 1.39 9.84
N ASP A 234 -6.35 1.14 9.91
CA ASP A 234 -5.46 1.73 10.92
C ASP A 234 -5.45 3.26 10.84
N ALA A 235 -5.84 3.90 11.93
CA ALA A 235 -6.03 5.35 12.00
C ALA A 235 -4.71 6.13 11.83
N ARG A 236 -3.58 5.59 12.32
CA ARG A 236 -2.28 6.24 12.19
C ARG A 236 -1.80 6.20 10.74
N MET A 237 -1.90 5.05 10.12
CA MET A 237 -1.55 4.89 8.70
C MET A 237 -2.36 5.86 7.82
N TRP A 238 -3.67 5.97 8.06
CA TRP A 238 -4.53 6.87 7.27
C TRP A 238 -4.30 8.34 7.56
N ALA A 239 -3.97 8.71 8.79
CA ALA A 239 -3.56 10.07 9.11
C ALA A 239 -2.25 10.44 8.37
N ASP A 240 -1.28 9.53 8.34
CA ASP A 240 -0.02 9.71 7.61
C ASP A 240 -0.24 9.86 6.10
N ILE A 241 -1.06 8.99 5.49
CA ILE A 241 -1.43 9.05 4.06
C ILE A 241 -2.14 10.37 3.74
N THR A 242 -3.12 10.74 4.57
CA THR A 242 -3.89 11.97 4.38
C THR A 242 -2.98 13.20 4.42
N ARG A 243 -2.05 13.25 5.35
CA ARG A 243 -1.06 14.32 5.44
C ARG A 243 -0.12 14.33 4.23
N ALA A 244 0.35 13.17 3.83
CA ALA A 244 1.34 12.99 2.76
C ALA A 244 0.78 13.33 1.37
N ASN A 245 -0.51 12.99 1.09
CA ASN A 245 -1.17 13.26 -0.20
C ASN A 245 -2.29 14.33 -0.08
N ARG A 246 -2.12 15.28 0.84
CA ARG A 246 -3.16 16.24 1.22
C ARG A 246 -3.78 16.98 0.03
N THR A 247 -2.96 17.48 -0.89
CA THR A 247 -3.43 18.31 -2.01
C THR A 247 -4.34 17.52 -2.96
N ALA A 248 -3.93 16.32 -3.37
CA ALA A 248 -4.72 15.48 -4.27
C ALA A 248 -6.00 14.94 -3.57
N ILE A 249 -5.93 14.67 -2.27
CA ILE A 249 -7.11 14.28 -1.47
C ILE A 249 -8.13 15.42 -1.41
N LEU A 250 -7.70 16.66 -1.16
CA LEU A 250 -8.62 17.81 -1.13
C LEU A 250 -9.28 18.07 -2.49
N ASP A 251 -8.52 17.97 -3.59
CA ASP A 251 -9.11 18.06 -4.94
C ASP A 251 -10.14 16.94 -5.17
N GLY A 252 -9.81 15.71 -4.80
CA GLY A 252 -10.73 14.58 -4.93
C GLY A 252 -11.99 14.70 -4.07
N ILE A 253 -11.88 15.20 -2.82
CA ILE A 253 -13.03 15.48 -1.96
C ILE A 253 -13.91 16.55 -2.62
N SER A 254 -13.35 17.65 -3.13
CA SER A 254 -14.12 18.71 -3.80
C SER A 254 -14.89 18.19 -5.02
N ARG A 255 -14.31 17.29 -5.79
CA ARG A 255 -15.01 16.62 -6.91
C ARG A 255 -16.15 15.72 -6.42
N PHE A 256 -15.94 15.00 -5.31
CA PHE A 256 -17.00 14.19 -4.71
C PHE A 256 -18.13 15.05 -4.17
N GLU A 257 -17.82 16.16 -3.49
CA GLU A 257 -18.81 17.14 -3.00
C GLU A 257 -19.64 17.71 -4.16
N ALA A 258 -19.02 18.03 -5.29
CA ALA A 258 -19.74 18.49 -6.48
C ALA A 258 -20.71 17.43 -7.03
N ALA A 259 -20.26 16.17 -7.11
CA ALA A 259 -21.12 15.06 -7.54
C ALA A 259 -22.29 14.81 -6.58
N LEU A 260 -22.02 14.87 -5.27
CA LEU A 260 -23.05 14.72 -4.24
C LEU A 260 -24.05 15.89 -4.26
N THR A 261 -23.57 17.11 -4.47
CA THR A 261 -24.40 18.31 -4.60
C THR A 261 -25.32 18.21 -5.81
N HIS A 262 -24.80 17.74 -6.95
CA HIS A 262 -25.63 17.50 -8.14
C HIS A 262 -26.74 16.48 -7.86
N LEU A 263 -26.38 15.33 -7.29
CA LEU A 263 -27.36 14.30 -6.93
C LEU A 263 -28.41 14.83 -5.92
N LYS A 264 -27.97 15.56 -4.91
CA LYS A 264 -28.85 16.22 -3.94
C LYS A 264 -29.83 17.20 -4.62
N GLY A 265 -29.36 17.91 -5.64
CA GLY A 265 -30.23 18.83 -6.43
C GLY A 265 -31.35 18.09 -7.17
N LEU A 266 -31.01 16.96 -7.81
CA LEU A 266 -32.00 16.12 -8.50
C LEU A 266 -33.04 15.56 -7.53
N VAL A 267 -32.60 15.09 -6.35
CA VAL A 267 -33.50 14.60 -5.30
C VAL A 267 -34.38 15.73 -4.75
N ALA A 268 -33.83 16.91 -4.50
CA ALA A 268 -34.58 18.06 -3.98
C ALA A 268 -35.64 18.60 -4.97
N ALA A 269 -35.39 18.47 -6.25
CA ALA A 269 -36.31 18.84 -7.33
C ALA A 269 -37.36 17.75 -7.64
N ASP A 270 -37.30 16.59 -6.96
CA ASP A 270 -38.06 15.37 -7.32
C ASP A 270 -37.97 15.01 -8.81
N ASP A 271 -36.80 15.26 -9.40
CA ASP A 271 -36.52 14.96 -10.83
C ASP A 271 -36.25 13.45 -11.02
N TYR A 272 -37.34 12.69 -11.07
CA TYR A 272 -37.30 11.23 -11.19
C TYR A 272 -36.48 10.76 -12.40
N GLU A 273 -36.71 11.35 -13.56
CA GLU A 273 -35.99 10.97 -14.78
C GLU A 273 -34.51 11.38 -14.73
N GLY A 274 -34.20 12.51 -14.09
CA GLY A 274 -32.83 12.99 -13.88
C GLY A 274 -32.04 12.03 -13.00
N TYR A 275 -32.53 11.65 -11.82
CA TYR A 275 -31.78 10.72 -10.98
C TYR A 275 -31.82 9.27 -11.49
N ARG A 276 -32.86 8.82 -12.20
CA ARG A 276 -32.87 7.53 -12.87
C ARG A 276 -31.75 7.45 -13.93
N THR A 277 -31.62 8.45 -14.79
CA THR A 277 -30.57 8.55 -15.80
C THR A 277 -29.17 8.59 -15.15
N TYR A 278 -29.02 9.34 -14.06
CA TYR A 278 -27.77 9.38 -13.30
C TYR A 278 -27.36 7.99 -12.78
N PHE A 279 -28.30 7.26 -12.18
CA PHE A 279 -28.05 5.92 -11.66
C PHE A 279 -27.75 4.90 -12.77
N GLU A 280 -28.49 4.94 -13.89
CA GLU A 280 -28.23 4.06 -15.03
C GLU A 280 -26.82 4.22 -15.57
N ARG A 281 -26.38 5.44 -15.84
CA ARG A 281 -25.04 5.76 -16.31
C ARG A 281 -23.95 5.26 -15.34
N THR A 282 -24.11 5.50 -14.05
CA THR A 282 -23.12 5.11 -13.05
C THR A 282 -23.08 3.59 -12.85
N ALA A 283 -24.24 2.93 -12.92
CA ALA A 283 -24.33 1.47 -12.83
C ALA A 283 -23.70 0.80 -14.07
N GLU A 284 -23.88 1.38 -15.26
CA GLU A 284 -23.24 0.88 -16.48
C GLU A 284 -21.71 0.97 -16.39
N ALA A 285 -21.18 2.13 -16.04
CA ALA A 285 -19.74 2.31 -15.80
C ALA A 285 -19.18 1.30 -14.76
N ARG A 286 -19.94 1.03 -13.69
CA ARG A 286 -19.55 0.05 -12.67
C ARG A 286 -19.50 -1.39 -13.21
N ARG A 287 -20.43 -1.75 -14.09
CA ARG A 287 -20.45 -3.07 -14.74
C ARG A 287 -19.25 -3.24 -15.70
N GLU A 288 -18.92 -2.20 -16.46
CA GLU A 288 -17.77 -2.21 -17.36
C GLU A 288 -16.45 -2.40 -16.60
N ILE A 289 -16.28 -1.72 -15.48
CA ILE A 289 -15.09 -1.90 -14.60
C ILE A 289 -14.99 -3.36 -14.15
N ASN A 290 -16.10 -4.00 -13.73
CA ASN A 290 -16.07 -5.39 -13.27
C ASN A 290 -15.68 -6.36 -14.37
N SER A 291 -16.00 -6.07 -15.64
CA SER A 291 -15.63 -6.91 -16.78
C SER A 291 -14.16 -6.75 -17.20
N SER A 292 -13.54 -5.62 -16.88
CA SER A 292 -12.16 -5.28 -17.29
C SER A 292 -11.12 -5.52 -16.19
N LEU A 293 -11.53 -5.59 -14.93
CA LEU A 293 -10.63 -5.86 -13.80
C LEU A 293 -10.59 -7.36 -13.46
N PRO A 294 -9.43 -7.91 -13.08
CA PRO A 294 -9.38 -9.25 -12.54
C PRO A 294 -10.28 -9.34 -11.29
N PRO A 295 -10.92 -10.49 -11.04
CA PRO A 295 -11.79 -10.65 -9.88
C PRO A 295 -11.01 -10.31 -8.61
N VAL A 296 -11.58 -9.42 -7.79
CA VAL A 296 -11.05 -9.13 -6.45
C VAL A 296 -11.05 -10.47 -5.69
N GLN A 297 -9.88 -10.96 -5.33
CA GLN A 297 -9.79 -12.14 -4.46
C GLN A 297 -10.43 -11.76 -3.13
N ALA A 298 -11.69 -12.19 -2.95
CA ALA A 298 -12.32 -12.13 -1.66
C ALA A 298 -11.44 -12.91 -0.68
N GLY A 299 -10.90 -12.22 0.32
CA GLY A 299 -10.18 -12.88 1.40
C GLY A 299 -11.09 -13.98 1.94
N LYS A 300 -10.65 -15.22 1.84
CA LYS A 300 -11.37 -16.34 2.45
C LYS A 300 -11.46 -16.04 3.94
N SER A 301 -12.63 -15.62 4.39
CA SER A 301 -12.98 -15.63 5.80
C SER A 301 -12.82 -17.08 6.25
N GLY A 302 -11.77 -17.35 7.03
CA GLY A 302 -11.59 -18.65 7.69
C GLY A 302 -12.72 -18.86 8.70
N GLY A 303 -13.80 -19.44 8.26
CA GLY A 303 -14.92 -19.90 9.07
C GLY A 303 -15.12 -21.39 8.82
N ASP A 304 -14.21 -22.21 9.36
CA ASP A 304 -14.52 -23.60 9.68
C ASP A 304 -14.00 -23.88 11.09
N ALA A 305 -14.79 -23.45 12.07
CA ALA A 305 -14.65 -23.92 13.44
C ALA A 305 -15.47 -25.20 13.54
N GLY A 306 -14.76 -26.31 13.61
CA GLY A 306 -15.27 -27.65 13.62
C GLY A 306 -16.47 -27.90 14.56
N LYS A 307 -17.43 -28.59 14.04
CA LYS A 307 -18.32 -29.43 14.82
C LYS A 307 -17.61 -30.76 15.06
N ALA A 308 -17.27 -31.03 16.27
CA ALA A 308 -17.22 -32.36 16.91
C ALA A 308 -17.34 -32.16 18.40
#